data_33e35e4fec6be0ed773a59ea2ab96681
#
_entry.id   33e35e4fec6be0ed773a59ea2ab96681
#
_cell.length_a   1.000
_cell.length_b   1.000
_cell.length_c   1.000
_cell.angle_alpha   90.00
_cell.angle_beta   90.00
_cell.angle_gamma   90.00
#
_symmetry.space_group_name_H-M   'P 1'
#
loop_
_entity.id
_entity.type
_entity.pdbx_description
1 polymer ?
#
loop_
_entity_poly.entity_id
_entity_poly.type
_entity_poly.pdbx_seq_one_letter_code
_entity_poly.pdbx_strand_id
1 'polypeptide(L)'
;MRHEGFDFTANVFDINSPCTDADDLWSANIAIPNLLFDDVKKFQTLFGKYYDIIHHSYDECLTFTNSGGVIAKTRHIPMRNSVLERIHKIDKIITNAFPRLLAMQREIVLVKT
;
A
#
# COMPACT_ATOMS: atom_id res chain seq x y z
N MET A 1 -8.13 1.89 4.81
CA MET A 1 -8.81 0.75 5.43
C MET A 1 -7.98 0.31 6.63
N ARG A 2 -8.52 0.34 7.85
CA ARG A 2 -7.86 -0.33 8.96
C ARG A 2 -8.21 -1.81 8.83
N HIS A 3 -7.26 -2.62 8.45
CA HIS A 3 -7.41 -4.06 8.60
C HIS A 3 -7.43 -4.38 10.10
N GLU A 4 -8.43 -5.12 10.53
CA GLU A 4 -8.43 -5.70 11.87
C GLU A 4 -7.13 -6.51 12.00
N GLY A 5 -6.34 -6.20 13.02
CA GLY A 5 -5.09 -6.89 13.32
C GLY A 5 -3.80 -6.14 12.95
N PHE A 6 -3.84 -4.99 12.26
CA PHE A 6 -2.62 -4.21 12.06
C PHE A 6 -2.29 -3.33 13.28
N ASP A 7 -1.07 -3.43 13.75
CA ASP A 7 -0.53 -2.55 14.77
C ASP A 7 0.02 -1.27 14.13
N PHE A 8 -0.54 -0.12 14.55
CA PHE A 8 -0.11 1.22 14.14
C PHE A 8 0.65 1.95 15.25
N THR A 9 0.94 1.29 16.37
CA THR A 9 1.60 1.91 17.53
C THR A 9 3.12 1.83 17.45
N ALA A 10 3.66 0.95 16.62
CA ALA A 10 5.10 0.78 16.45
C ALA A 10 5.76 2.08 15.96
N ASN A 11 6.91 2.41 16.54
CA ASN A 11 7.72 3.53 16.08
C ASN A 11 8.71 3.05 15.01
N VAL A 12 8.29 3.06 13.75
CA VAL A 12 9.12 2.62 12.61
C VAL A 12 10.36 3.49 12.37
N PHE A 13 10.50 4.61 13.07
CA PHE A 13 11.65 5.51 13.00
C PHE A 13 12.67 5.26 14.12
N ASP A 14 12.37 4.34 15.04
CA ASP A 14 13.28 3.93 16.11
C ASP A 14 13.90 2.57 15.79
N ILE A 15 15.21 2.53 15.65
CA ILE A 15 15.97 1.31 15.33
C ILE A 15 15.79 0.21 16.39
N ASN A 16 15.43 0.59 17.61
CA ASN A 16 15.21 -0.36 18.70
C ASN A 16 13.75 -0.82 18.82
N SER A 17 12.85 -0.24 18.02
CA SER A 17 11.45 -0.65 18.01
C SER A 17 11.29 -1.93 17.21
N PRO A 18 10.74 -3.01 17.79
CA PRO A 18 10.49 -4.23 17.03
C PRO A 18 9.43 -3.95 15.95
N CYS A 19 9.78 -4.26 14.71
CA CYS A 19 8.88 -4.11 13.56
C CYS A 19 8.35 -5.47 13.05
N THR A 20 8.59 -6.53 13.81
CA THR A 20 8.10 -7.88 13.53
C THR A 20 7.65 -8.53 14.81
N ASP A 21 6.65 -9.39 14.73
CA ASP A 21 6.31 -10.28 15.83
C ASP A 21 7.41 -11.34 15.96
N ALA A 22 7.95 -11.50 17.18
CA ALA A 22 9.01 -12.48 17.43
C ALA A 22 8.49 -13.93 17.31
N ASP A 23 7.20 -14.12 17.56
CA ASP A 23 6.56 -15.44 17.56
C ASP A 23 5.98 -15.81 16.18
N ASP A 24 5.72 -14.82 15.32
CA ASP A 24 5.23 -15.04 13.97
C ASP A 24 5.86 -14.06 12.97
N LEU A 25 6.99 -14.45 12.43
CA LEU A 25 7.74 -13.66 11.42
C LEU A 25 6.97 -13.43 10.11
N TRP A 26 5.88 -14.15 9.88
CA TRP A 26 5.05 -14.03 8.69
C TRP A 26 3.81 -13.15 8.92
N SER A 27 3.40 -12.96 10.16
CA SER A 27 2.34 -12.01 10.48
C SER A 27 2.92 -10.61 10.58
N ALA A 28 3.12 -9.95 9.45
CA ALA A 28 3.43 -8.53 9.41
C ALA A 28 2.21 -7.73 9.92
N ASN A 29 1.90 -7.85 11.20
CA ASN A 29 0.79 -7.13 11.84
C ASN A 29 1.07 -5.63 11.96
N ILE A 30 2.32 -5.21 11.72
CA ILE A 30 2.72 -3.82 11.77
C ILE A 30 2.51 -3.19 10.40
N ALA A 31 1.72 -2.14 10.35
CA ALA A 31 1.43 -1.39 9.12
C ALA A 31 2.62 -0.50 8.72
N ILE A 32 3.81 -1.07 8.56
CA ILE A 32 5.06 -0.35 8.28
C ILE A 32 4.92 0.63 7.12
N PRO A 33 4.38 0.26 5.95
CA PRO A 33 4.23 1.21 4.85
C PRO A 33 3.36 2.41 5.20
N ASN A 34 2.30 2.22 5.98
CA ASN A 34 1.44 3.31 6.39
C ASN A 34 2.14 4.22 7.40
N LEU A 35 2.80 3.63 8.39
CA LEU A 35 3.54 4.37 9.41
C LEU A 35 4.69 5.19 8.82
N LEU A 36 5.35 4.70 7.78
CA LEU A 36 6.42 5.41 7.08
C LEU A 36 5.91 6.52 6.16
N PHE A 37 4.85 6.28 5.42
CA PHE A 37 4.47 7.10 4.27
C PHE A 37 3.13 7.83 4.42
N ASP A 38 2.36 7.64 5.49
CA ASP A 38 1.15 8.43 5.73
C ASP A 38 1.49 9.91 6.01
N ASP A 39 2.66 10.15 6.61
CA ASP A 39 3.24 11.48 6.74
C ASP A 39 4.50 11.60 5.86
N VAL A 40 4.29 11.88 4.58
CA VAL A 40 5.38 12.06 3.60
C VAL A 40 6.34 13.16 4.00
N LYS A 41 5.85 14.24 4.67
CA LYS A 41 6.71 15.34 5.12
C LYS A 41 7.67 14.86 6.20
N LYS A 42 7.19 14.07 7.15
CA LYS A 42 8.03 13.48 8.19
C LYS A 42 9.07 12.53 7.57
N PHE A 43 8.67 11.70 6.62
CA PHE A 43 9.60 10.84 5.88
C PHE A 43 10.67 11.67 5.19
N GLN A 44 10.32 12.72 4.46
CA GLN A 44 11.28 13.59 3.77
C GLN A 44 12.20 14.33 4.73
N THR A 45 11.71 14.78 5.89
CA THR A 45 12.54 15.44 6.89
C THR A 45 13.62 14.51 7.44
N LEU A 46 13.32 13.24 7.65
CA LEU A 46 14.24 12.28 8.24
C LEU A 46 15.15 11.61 7.20
N PHE A 47 14.61 11.29 6.04
CA PHE A 47 15.28 10.47 5.04
C PHE A 47 15.54 11.17 3.70
N GLY A 48 15.05 12.41 3.51
CA GLY A 48 15.18 13.14 2.25
C GLY A 48 16.62 13.43 1.81
N LYS A 49 17.59 13.37 2.73
CA LYS A 49 19.03 13.43 2.40
C LYS A 49 19.59 12.13 1.81
N TYR A 50 18.85 11.05 1.89
CA TYR A 50 19.24 9.72 1.39
C TYR A 50 18.37 9.22 0.26
N TYR A 51 17.09 9.62 0.26
CA TYR A 51 16.10 9.10 -0.67
C TYR A 51 15.14 10.19 -1.13
N ASP A 52 14.89 10.22 -2.44
CA ASP A 52 13.83 11.01 -3.04
C ASP A 52 12.66 10.12 -3.41
N ILE A 53 11.43 10.58 -3.11
CA ILE A 53 10.21 9.94 -3.58
C ILE A 53 9.93 10.48 -4.98
N ILE A 54 10.16 9.66 -6.01
CA ILE A 54 9.93 10.04 -7.41
C ILE A 54 8.56 9.63 -7.92
N HIS A 55 7.91 8.69 -7.24
CA HIS A 55 6.56 8.26 -7.55
C HIS A 55 5.81 7.88 -6.28
N HIS A 56 4.54 8.27 -6.22
CA HIS A 56 3.63 7.88 -5.16
C HIS A 56 2.21 7.82 -5.74
N SER A 57 1.62 6.65 -5.77
CA SER A 57 0.26 6.45 -6.24
C SER A 57 -0.49 5.44 -5.38
N TYR A 58 -1.80 5.46 -5.56
CA TYR A 58 -2.71 4.49 -4.97
C TYR A 58 -3.43 3.76 -6.08
N ASP A 59 -3.59 2.47 -5.90
CA ASP A 59 -4.17 1.60 -6.91
C ASP A 59 -5.08 0.54 -6.29
N GLU A 60 -5.74 -0.22 -7.17
CA GLU A 60 -6.51 -1.43 -6.87
C GLU A 60 -7.69 -1.23 -5.91
N CYS A 61 -8.84 -0.97 -6.51
CA CYS A 61 -10.13 -1.10 -5.86
C CYS A 61 -11.02 -2.10 -6.63
N LEU A 62 -11.38 -1.73 -7.85
CA LEU A 62 -12.25 -2.54 -8.70
C LEU A 62 -11.50 -3.71 -9.34
N THR A 63 -10.25 -3.47 -9.73
CA THR A 63 -9.40 -4.51 -10.34
C THR A 63 -9.05 -5.60 -9.35
N PHE A 64 -8.87 -5.28 -8.08
CA PHE A 64 -8.59 -6.25 -7.03
C PHE A 64 -9.69 -7.32 -6.91
N THR A 65 -10.95 -6.95 -7.04
CA THR A 65 -12.07 -7.89 -6.94
C THR A 65 -12.07 -8.95 -8.04
N ASN A 66 -11.44 -8.66 -9.17
CA ASN A 66 -11.34 -9.59 -10.30
C ASN A 66 -9.97 -10.27 -10.41
N SER A 67 -8.96 -9.82 -9.69
CA SER A 67 -7.61 -10.43 -9.71
C SER A 67 -7.55 -11.75 -8.96
N GLY A 68 -8.58 -12.06 -8.17
CA GLY A 68 -8.66 -13.27 -7.36
C GLY A 68 -7.93 -13.18 -6.03
N GLY A 69 -7.12 -12.13 -5.79
CA GLY A 69 -6.31 -11.98 -4.59
C GLY A 69 -5.40 -13.19 -4.33
N VAL A 70 -4.54 -13.11 -3.33
CA VAL A 70 -3.62 -14.21 -2.99
C VAL A 70 -4.34 -15.44 -2.43
N ILE A 71 -5.52 -15.27 -1.87
CA ILE A 71 -6.27 -16.35 -1.18
C ILE A 71 -7.69 -16.53 -1.74
N ALA A 72 -8.15 -15.62 -2.58
CA ALA A 72 -9.55 -15.61 -2.99
C ALA A 72 -9.81 -16.71 -4.03
N LYS A 73 -10.67 -17.65 -3.69
CA LYS A 73 -11.29 -18.58 -4.61
C LYS A 73 -12.42 -17.90 -5.42
N THR A 74 -12.25 -16.60 -5.74
CA THR A 74 -13.22 -15.86 -6.52
C THR A 74 -13.14 -16.27 -7.98
N ARG A 75 -14.30 -16.40 -8.63
CA ARG A 75 -14.34 -16.69 -10.05
C ARG A 75 -13.79 -15.50 -10.82
N HIS A 76 -12.70 -15.74 -11.54
CA HIS A 76 -12.19 -14.77 -12.50
C HIS A 76 -13.22 -14.53 -13.61
N ILE A 77 -13.59 -13.29 -13.84
CA ILE A 77 -14.46 -12.89 -14.95
C ILE A 77 -13.55 -12.61 -16.14
N PRO A 78 -13.57 -13.43 -17.20
CA PRO A 78 -12.75 -13.18 -18.37
C PRO A 78 -13.22 -11.92 -19.08
N MET A 79 -12.34 -10.93 -19.16
CA MET A 79 -12.59 -9.65 -19.83
C MET A 79 -11.57 -9.40 -20.93
N ARG A 80 -11.98 -8.68 -21.98
CA ARG A 80 -11.04 -8.22 -23.02
C ARG A 80 -10.07 -7.20 -22.43
N ASN A 81 -8.83 -7.22 -22.88
CA ASN A 81 -7.79 -6.29 -22.38
C ASN A 81 -8.23 -4.82 -22.44
N SER A 82 -8.93 -4.42 -23.51
CA SER A 82 -9.43 -3.04 -23.65
C SER A 82 -10.46 -2.65 -22.56
N VAL A 83 -11.21 -3.61 -22.05
CA VAL A 83 -12.15 -3.38 -20.94
C VAL A 83 -11.38 -3.27 -19.63
N LEU A 84 -10.44 -4.17 -19.40
CA LEU A 84 -9.56 -4.13 -18.21
C LEU A 84 -8.78 -2.81 -18.11
N GLU A 85 -8.22 -2.33 -19.22
CA GLU A 85 -7.52 -1.05 -19.26
C GLU A 85 -8.42 0.14 -18.90
N ARG A 86 -9.67 0.13 -19.35
CA ARG A 86 -10.64 1.18 -18.99
C ARG A 86 -11.00 1.12 -17.51
N ILE A 87 -11.26 -0.08 -16.99
CA ILE A 87 -11.53 -0.28 -15.56
C ILE A 87 -10.33 0.18 -14.74
N HIS A 88 -9.11 -0.21 -15.12
CA HIS A 88 -7.90 0.21 -14.44
C HIS A 88 -7.72 1.75 -14.42
N LYS A 89 -8.01 2.43 -15.53
CA LYS A 89 -7.96 3.91 -15.58
C LYS A 89 -8.96 4.55 -14.63
N ILE A 90 -10.20 4.04 -14.59
CA ILE A 90 -11.24 4.50 -13.67
C ILE A 90 -10.82 4.21 -12.23
N ASP A 91 -10.33 3.02 -11.99
CA ASP A 91 -9.87 2.56 -10.68
C ASP A 91 -8.78 3.49 -10.13
N LYS A 92 -7.79 3.83 -10.94
CA LYS A 92 -6.73 4.74 -10.59
C LYS A 92 -7.23 6.16 -10.23
N ILE A 93 -8.23 6.67 -10.94
CA ILE A 93 -8.84 7.97 -10.64
C ILE A 93 -9.55 7.90 -9.27
N ILE A 94 -10.34 6.86 -9.05
CA ILE A 94 -11.12 6.69 -7.82
C ILE A 94 -10.22 6.48 -6.61
N THR A 95 -9.21 5.62 -6.72
CA THR A 95 -8.29 5.32 -5.63
C THR A 95 -7.43 6.50 -5.25
N ASN A 96 -7.02 7.33 -6.21
CA ASN A 96 -6.27 8.55 -5.92
C ASN A 96 -7.15 9.69 -5.36
N ALA A 97 -8.45 9.72 -5.72
CA ALA A 97 -9.39 10.68 -5.14
C ALA A 97 -9.76 10.33 -3.68
N PHE A 98 -9.89 9.03 -3.37
CA PHE A 98 -10.30 8.53 -2.06
C PHE A 98 -9.38 7.42 -1.54
N PRO A 99 -8.06 7.68 -1.37
CA PRO A 99 -7.09 6.62 -1.09
C PRO A 99 -7.36 5.88 0.23
N ARG A 100 -7.82 6.58 1.26
CA ARG A 100 -8.08 5.96 2.57
C ARG A 100 -9.28 5.02 2.60
N LEU A 101 -10.20 5.17 1.65
CA LEU A 101 -11.43 4.38 1.59
C LEU A 101 -11.35 3.24 0.59
N LEU A 102 -10.70 3.48 -0.54
CA LEU A 102 -10.84 2.63 -1.71
C LEU A 102 -9.53 1.99 -2.17
N ALA A 103 -8.36 2.58 -1.86
CA ALA A 103 -7.11 2.00 -2.27
C ALA A 103 -6.75 0.74 -1.46
N MET A 104 -6.49 -0.34 -2.16
CA MET A 104 -6.00 -1.59 -1.58
C MET A 104 -4.48 -1.71 -1.69
N GLN A 105 -3.88 -0.97 -2.61
CA GLN A 105 -2.45 -0.93 -2.87
C GLN A 105 -1.92 0.49 -2.84
N ARG A 106 -0.70 0.65 -2.34
CA ARG A 106 0.09 1.88 -2.41
C ARG A 106 1.40 1.56 -3.12
N GLU A 107 1.73 2.34 -4.13
CA GLU A 107 2.99 2.24 -4.85
C GLU A 107 3.87 3.45 -4.52
N ILE A 108 5.10 3.19 -4.10
CA ILE A 108 6.09 4.22 -3.80
C ILE A 108 7.42 3.81 -4.43
N VAL A 109 7.99 4.70 -5.21
CA VAL A 109 9.33 4.52 -5.79
C VAL A 109 10.29 5.50 -5.16
N LEU A 110 11.32 4.95 -4.53
CA LEU A 110 12.40 5.70 -3.89
C LEU A 110 13.65 5.61 -4.76
N VAL A 111 14.33 6.73 -4.92
CA VAL A 111 15.66 6.81 -5.52
C VAL A 111 16.64 7.27 -4.46
N LYS A 112 17.78 6.59 -4.38
CA LYS A 112 18.88 7.02 -3.51
C LYS A 112 19.52 8.27 -4.10
N THR A 113 19.64 9.29 -3.29
CA THR A 113 20.30 10.56 -3.62
C THR A 113 21.81 10.39 -3.68
#